data_d55db80cc0cbc343cb03385bd706d4d7
#
_entry.id   d55db80cc0cbc343cb03385bd706d4d7
#
_cell.length_a   1.000
_cell.length_b   1.000
_cell.length_c   1.000
_cell.angle_alpha   90.00
_cell.angle_beta   90.00
_cell.angle_gamma   90.00
#
_symmetry.space_group_name_H-M   'P 1'
#
loop_
_entity.id
_entity.type
_entity.pdbx_description
1 polymer ?
#
loop_
_entity_poly.entity_id
_entity_poly.type
_entity_poly.pdbx_seq_one_letter_code
_entity_poly.pdbx_strand_id
1 'polypeptide(L)'
;NKAVSSMRSNILEYMVPFMVFCIAVQCDFKKMVKIGPKLLAVFLCTTLSICIGMVVVYKCFAGPLGLQQIPQSFGTWTASFTGGIENLYAVAGAVGLSDENLANVLLLINLIFRPWMTILIVMVPFAARFNKWTGGKPEEIDVIASRLDETKREKQIPTSLDLFMIMGVGLVIVAFGFHMGDFLGALIPAVPAQVWLYLM
;
A
#
# COMPACT_ATOMS: atom_id res chain seq x y z
N ASN A 1 16.45 -24.70 -0.26
CA ASN A 1 17.54 -24.07 0.50
C ASN A 1 16.97 -23.29 1.69
N LYS A 2 16.85 -23.99 2.84
CA LYS A 2 16.30 -23.40 4.08
C LYS A 2 17.08 -22.14 4.53
N ALA A 3 18.39 -22.10 4.33
CA ALA A 3 19.24 -20.96 4.69
C ALA A 3 18.91 -19.69 3.89
N VAL A 4 18.60 -19.83 2.60
CA VAL A 4 18.23 -18.70 1.75
C VAL A 4 16.84 -18.18 2.08
N SER A 5 15.89 -19.05 2.41
CA SER A 5 14.54 -18.63 2.81
C SER A 5 14.54 -17.92 4.17
N SER A 6 15.32 -18.43 5.15
CA SER A 6 15.41 -17.76 6.46
C SER A 6 16.14 -16.41 6.37
N MET A 7 17.19 -16.30 5.57
CA MET A 7 17.88 -15.04 5.34
C MET A 7 16.98 -14.01 4.66
N ARG A 8 16.18 -14.45 3.68
CA ARG A 8 15.20 -13.60 3.00
C ARG A 8 14.11 -13.13 3.96
N SER A 9 13.54 -14.02 4.79
CA SER A 9 12.50 -13.63 5.75
C SER A 9 13.03 -12.62 6.76
N ASN A 10 14.23 -12.81 7.29
CA ASN A 10 14.86 -11.88 8.22
C ASN A 10 15.11 -10.50 7.57
N ILE A 11 15.58 -10.47 6.32
CA ILE A 11 15.79 -9.20 5.60
C ILE A 11 14.45 -8.48 5.40
N LEU A 12 13.42 -9.18 4.96
CA LEU A 12 12.11 -8.58 4.75
C LEU A 12 11.48 -8.08 6.04
N GLU A 13 11.65 -8.80 7.14
CA GLU A 13 11.14 -8.43 8.47
C GLU A 13 11.61 -7.03 8.91
N TYR A 14 12.86 -6.65 8.62
CA TYR A 14 13.41 -5.34 8.97
C TYR A 14 13.24 -4.31 7.83
N MET A 15 13.36 -4.73 6.58
CA MET A 15 13.32 -3.83 5.43
C MET A 15 11.92 -3.32 5.14
N VAL A 16 10.87 -4.14 5.33
CA VAL A 16 9.50 -3.70 5.05
C VAL A 16 9.05 -2.59 5.99
N PRO A 17 9.20 -2.68 7.32
CA PRO A 17 8.89 -1.56 8.21
C PRO A 17 9.71 -0.31 7.91
N PHE A 18 10.99 -0.48 7.54
CA PHE A 18 11.84 0.64 7.15
C PHE A 18 11.34 1.33 5.87
N MET A 19 10.92 0.56 4.86
CA MET A 19 10.30 1.12 3.65
C MET A 19 9.00 1.87 3.97
N VAL A 20 8.14 1.30 4.81
CA VAL A 20 6.90 1.95 5.26
C VAL A 20 7.21 3.27 5.97
N PHE A 21 8.20 3.29 6.85
CA PHE A 21 8.68 4.52 7.49
C PHE A 21 9.14 5.56 6.47
N CYS A 22 9.98 5.18 5.50
CA CYS A 22 10.46 6.10 4.47
C CYS A 22 9.31 6.70 3.63
N ILE A 23 8.27 5.93 3.36
CA ILE A 23 7.06 6.40 2.66
C ILE A 23 6.25 7.34 3.56
N ALA A 24 6.07 6.98 4.82
CA ALA A 24 5.34 7.81 5.79
C ALA A 24 5.99 9.18 5.98
N VAL A 25 7.32 9.25 6.03
CA VAL A 25 8.06 10.52 6.11
C VAL A 25 7.86 11.40 4.87
N GLN A 26 7.65 10.79 3.69
CA GLN A 26 7.34 11.53 2.47
C GLN A 26 5.90 12.07 2.44
N CYS A 27 5.00 11.49 3.24
CA CYS A 27 3.62 11.91 3.33
C CYS A 27 3.49 13.23 4.09
N ASP A 28 3.12 14.29 3.37
CA ASP A 28 2.80 15.58 3.98
C ASP A 28 1.31 15.63 4.35
N PHE A 29 0.98 15.17 5.56
CA PHE A 29 -0.40 15.14 6.06
C PHE A 29 -1.08 16.51 6.02
N LYS A 30 -0.32 17.61 6.24
CA LYS A 30 -0.88 18.98 6.15
C LYS A 30 -1.33 19.29 4.73
N LYS A 31 -0.61 18.80 3.72
CA LYS A 31 -0.98 18.95 2.32
C LYS A 31 -2.20 18.10 1.98
N MET A 32 -2.24 16.85 2.45
CA MET A 32 -3.39 15.98 2.23
C MET A 32 -4.69 16.61 2.77
N VAL A 33 -4.65 17.18 3.96
CA VAL A 33 -5.81 17.89 4.54
C VAL A 33 -6.18 19.15 3.73
N LYS A 34 -5.19 19.88 3.20
CA LYS A 34 -5.41 21.08 2.36
C LYS A 34 -6.01 20.78 0.99
N ILE A 35 -5.79 19.59 0.43
CA ILE A 35 -6.36 19.18 -0.87
C ILE A 35 -7.90 19.14 -0.80
N GLY A 36 -8.44 18.93 0.38
CA GLY A 36 -9.86 19.06 0.66
C GLY A 36 -10.58 17.75 0.95
N PRO A 37 -11.68 17.82 1.68
CA PRO A 37 -12.42 16.65 2.16
C PRO A 37 -13.02 15.82 1.02
N LYS A 38 -13.30 16.43 -0.14
CA LYS A 38 -13.82 15.71 -1.32
C LYS A 38 -12.87 14.63 -1.81
N LEU A 39 -11.57 14.95 -1.97
CA LEU A 39 -10.59 13.99 -2.47
C LEU A 39 -10.34 12.87 -1.45
N LEU A 40 -10.31 13.21 -0.16
CA LEU A 40 -10.20 12.22 0.91
C LEU A 40 -11.41 11.27 0.91
N ALA A 41 -12.62 11.80 0.73
CA ALA A 41 -13.83 10.99 0.63
C ALA A 41 -13.79 10.05 -0.58
N VAL A 42 -13.37 10.55 -1.75
CA VAL A 42 -13.20 9.73 -2.97
C VAL A 42 -12.18 8.61 -2.72
N PHE A 43 -11.04 8.93 -2.10
CA PHE A 43 -10.03 7.94 -1.75
C PHE A 43 -10.58 6.84 -0.84
N LEU A 44 -11.29 7.22 0.24
CA LEU A 44 -11.89 6.26 1.16
C LEU A 44 -12.98 5.41 0.47
N CYS A 45 -13.85 6.03 -0.34
CA CYS A 45 -14.87 5.30 -1.10
C CYS A 45 -14.24 4.31 -2.08
N THR A 46 -13.16 4.70 -2.76
CA THR A 46 -12.44 3.83 -3.69
C THR A 46 -11.83 2.64 -2.95
N THR A 47 -11.15 2.89 -1.82
CA THR A 47 -10.57 1.83 -0.98
C THR A 47 -11.65 0.86 -0.50
N LEU A 48 -12.77 1.36 0.02
CA LEU A 48 -13.90 0.53 0.44
C LEU A 48 -14.49 -0.28 -0.72
N SER A 49 -14.63 0.33 -1.89
CA SER A 49 -15.14 -0.33 -3.09
C SER A 49 -14.22 -1.48 -3.52
N ILE A 50 -12.90 -1.30 -3.48
CA ILE A 50 -11.92 -2.36 -3.76
C ILE A 50 -12.07 -3.49 -2.75
N CYS A 51 -12.12 -3.18 -1.45
CA CYS A 51 -12.27 -4.18 -0.40
C CYS A 51 -13.57 -5.00 -0.56
N ILE A 52 -14.70 -4.31 -0.80
CA ILE A 52 -16.00 -4.97 -1.01
C ILE A 52 -15.95 -5.83 -2.27
N GLY A 53 -15.43 -5.29 -3.38
CA GLY A 53 -15.31 -6.02 -4.65
C GLY A 53 -14.49 -7.30 -4.49
N MET A 54 -13.36 -7.24 -3.79
CA MET A 54 -12.50 -8.41 -3.53
C MET A 54 -13.18 -9.45 -2.63
N VAL A 55 -13.94 -9.02 -1.61
CA VAL A 55 -14.74 -9.95 -0.77
C VAL A 55 -15.81 -10.62 -1.60
N VAL A 56 -16.52 -9.90 -2.47
CA VAL A 56 -17.53 -10.46 -3.37
C VAL A 56 -16.91 -11.48 -4.32
N VAL A 57 -15.80 -11.13 -4.97
CA VAL A 57 -15.07 -12.04 -5.87
C VAL A 57 -14.64 -13.30 -5.13
N TYR A 58 -14.06 -13.13 -3.93
CA TYR A 58 -13.67 -14.27 -3.09
C TYR A 58 -14.88 -15.18 -2.77
N LYS A 59 -16.00 -14.62 -2.32
CA LYS A 59 -17.21 -15.39 -2.00
C LYS A 59 -17.78 -16.14 -3.21
N CYS A 60 -17.74 -15.52 -4.39
CA CYS A 60 -18.27 -16.13 -5.61
C CYS A 60 -17.38 -17.25 -6.16
N PHE A 61 -16.05 -17.12 -6.06
CA PHE A 61 -15.12 -18.00 -6.77
C PHE A 61 -14.34 -18.96 -5.87
N ALA A 62 -14.16 -18.68 -4.58
CA ALA A 62 -13.38 -19.54 -3.69
C ALA A 62 -13.95 -20.93 -3.51
N GLY A 63 -15.28 -21.05 -3.43
CA GLY A 63 -15.97 -22.34 -3.36
C GLY A 63 -15.79 -23.19 -4.62
N PRO A 64 -16.18 -22.69 -5.81
CA PRO A 64 -16.04 -23.43 -7.07
C PRO A 64 -14.61 -23.83 -7.42
N LEU A 65 -13.61 -23.04 -7.00
CA LEU A 65 -12.19 -23.28 -7.30
C LEU A 65 -11.48 -24.16 -6.27
N GLY A 66 -12.14 -24.54 -5.16
CA GLY A 66 -11.59 -25.44 -4.15
C GLY A 66 -10.34 -24.91 -3.42
N LEU A 67 -10.16 -23.61 -3.38
CA LEU A 67 -8.92 -22.97 -2.98
C LEU A 67 -8.96 -22.61 -1.48
N GLN A 68 -8.63 -23.54 -0.61
CA GLN A 68 -8.77 -23.40 0.84
C GLN A 68 -7.76 -22.44 1.53
N GLN A 69 -6.62 -22.12 0.89
CA GLN A 69 -5.60 -21.21 1.46
C GLN A 69 -5.66 -19.76 0.93
N ILE A 70 -6.76 -19.38 0.36
CA ILE A 70 -6.89 -18.14 -0.42
C ILE A 70 -7.29 -16.90 0.36
N PRO A 71 -7.90 -16.92 1.56
CA PRO A 71 -8.25 -15.68 2.25
C PRO A 71 -7.03 -14.77 2.45
N GLN A 72 -5.90 -15.34 2.87
CA GLN A 72 -4.66 -14.60 3.09
C GLN A 72 -4.11 -14.02 1.77
N SER A 73 -4.11 -14.81 0.69
CA SER A 73 -3.66 -14.37 -0.63
C SER A 73 -4.55 -13.26 -1.19
N PHE A 74 -5.87 -13.37 -1.06
CA PHE A 74 -6.82 -12.33 -1.47
C PHE A 74 -6.69 -11.06 -0.63
N GLY A 75 -6.51 -11.18 0.69
CA GLY A 75 -6.24 -10.04 1.57
C GLY A 75 -4.96 -9.31 1.18
N THR A 76 -3.89 -10.04 0.95
CA THR A 76 -2.60 -9.51 0.49
C THR A 76 -2.72 -8.84 -0.89
N TRP A 77 -3.47 -9.45 -1.80
CA TRP A 77 -3.73 -8.87 -3.11
C TRP A 77 -4.55 -7.59 -3.02
N THR A 78 -5.61 -7.57 -2.19
CA THR A 78 -6.41 -6.37 -1.92
C THR A 78 -5.54 -5.22 -1.39
N ALA A 79 -4.62 -5.51 -0.48
CA ALA A 79 -3.68 -4.53 0.06
C ALA A 79 -2.81 -3.90 -1.03
N SER A 80 -2.39 -4.67 -2.02
CA SER A 80 -1.63 -4.15 -3.17
C SER A 80 -2.42 -3.14 -3.99
N PHE A 81 -3.71 -3.37 -4.20
CA PHE A 81 -4.57 -2.44 -4.95
C PHE A 81 -4.92 -1.17 -4.18
N THR A 82 -4.90 -1.21 -2.85
CA THR A 82 -5.23 -0.06 -2.01
C THR A 82 -4.02 0.81 -1.67
N GLY A 83 -2.83 0.25 -1.58
CA GLY A 83 -1.66 1.00 -1.11
C GLY A 83 -0.33 0.61 -1.77
N GLY A 84 -0.35 -0.21 -2.81
CA GLY A 84 0.86 -0.59 -3.54
C GLY A 84 1.57 -1.82 -2.96
N ILE A 85 2.80 -2.04 -3.44
CA ILE A 85 3.56 -3.25 -3.11
C ILE A 85 4.02 -3.28 -1.64
N GLU A 86 4.18 -2.14 -1.03
CA GLU A 86 4.55 -1.99 0.38
C GLU A 86 3.45 -2.53 1.29
N ASN A 87 2.21 -2.14 1.04
CA ASN A 87 1.05 -2.68 1.75
C ASN A 87 0.89 -4.18 1.54
N LEU A 88 1.21 -4.67 0.34
CA LEU A 88 1.20 -6.10 0.06
C LEU A 88 2.13 -6.85 1.03
N TYR A 89 3.39 -6.41 1.16
CA TYR A 89 4.35 -7.07 2.04
C TYR A 89 3.97 -6.94 3.52
N ALA A 90 3.47 -5.77 3.93
CA ALA A 90 3.00 -5.54 5.29
C ALA A 90 1.84 -6.49 5.65
N VAL A 91 0.83 -6.59 4.79
CA VAL A 91 -0.31 -7.49 5.02
C VAL A 91 0.10 -8.96 4.90
N ALA A 92 0.96 -9.33 3.93
CA ALA A 92 1.47 -10.69 3.81
C ALA A 92 2.16 -11.16 5.10
N GLY A 93 3.00 -10.31 5.69
CA GLY A 93 3.62 -10.56 6.99
C GLY A 93 2.59 -10.69 8.11
N ALA A 94 1.64 -9.76 8.19
CA ALA A 94 0.61 -9.74 9.23
C ALA A 94 -0.33 -10.95 9.20
N VAL A 95 -0.67 -11.47 8.00
CA VAL A 95 -1.55 -12.65 7.86
C VAL A 95 -0.79 -13.99 7.81
N GLY A 96 0.55 -13.96 7.93
CA GLY A 96 1.39 -15.14 7.88
C GLY A 96 1.34 -15.87 6.53
N LEU A 97 1.34 -15.14 5.41
CA LEU A 97 1.30 -15.72 4.07
C LEU A 97 2.60 -16.47 3.78
N SER A 98 2.51 -17.71 3.29
CA SER A 98 3.68 -18.50 2.93
C SER A 98 4.44 -17.89 1.73
N ASP A 99 5.76 -18.10 1.67
CA ASP A 99 6.61 -17.60 0.58
C ASP A 99 6.14 -18.03 -0.81
N GLU A 100 5.62 -19.26 -0.92
CA GLU A 100 5.08 -19.80 -2.17
C GLU A 100 3.84 -19.03 -2.62
N ASN A 101 2.89 -18.82 -1.71
CA ASN A 101 1.69 -18.05 -2.00
C ASN A 101 2.00 -16.58 -2.26
N LEU A 102 2.97 -16.00 -1.58
CA LEU A 102 3.45 -14.64 -1.84
C LEU A 102 4.02 -14.51 -3.25
N ALA A 103 4.82 -15.49 -3.70
CA ALA A 103 5.35 -15.51 -5.07
C ALA A 103 4.23 -15.59 -6.11
N ASN A 104 3.19 -16.40 -5.87
CA ASN A 104 2.02 -16.51 -6.73
C ASN A 104 1.23 -15.18 -6.79
N VAL A 105 1.03 -14.52 -5.65
CA VAL A 105 0.37 -13.20 -5.59
C VAL A 105 1.15 -12.16 -6.37
N LEU A 106 2.48 -12.10 -6.21
CA LEU A 106 3.35 -11.18 -6.94
C LEU A 106 3.31 -11.42 -8.46
N LEU A 107 3.29 -12.68 -8.88
CA LEU A 107 3.18 -13.05 -10.29
C LEU A 107 1.84 -12.59 -10.86
N LEU A 108 0.74 -12.85 -10.18
CA LEU A 108 -0.61 -12.44 -10.59
C LEU A 108 -0.74 -10.91 -10.67
N ILE A 109 -0.20 -10.18 -9.70
CA ILE A 109 -0.22 -8.71 -9.73
C ILE A 109 0.49 -8.19 -10.97
N ASN A 110 1.70 -8.67 -11.26
CA ASN A 110 2.44 -8.24 -12.43
C ASN A 110 1.72 -8.59 -13.74
N LEU A 111 1.08 -9.76 -13.80
CA LEU A 111 0.35 -10.22 -14.98
C LEU A 111 -0.92 -9.38 -15.23
N ILE A 112 -1.63 -8.95 -14.19
CA ILE A 112 -2.90 -8.23 -14.31
C ILE A 112 -2.68 -6.73 -14.34
N PHE A 113 -1.78 -6.20 -13.50
CA PHE A 113 -1.59 -4.77 -13.34
C PHE A 113 -1.05 -4.09 -14.60
N ARG A 114 -0.13 -4.73 -15.31
CA ARG A 114 0.47 -4.15 -16.52
C ARG A 114 -0.53 -3.96 -17.66
N PRO A 115 -1.33 -4.98 -18.07
CA PRO A 115 -2.40 -4.78 -19.06
C PRO A 115 -3.42 -3.76 -18.60
N TRP A 116 -3.80 -3.76 -17.32
CA TRP A 116 -4.74 -2.80 -16.75
C TRP A 116 -4.23 -1.36 -16.88
N MET A 117 -2.98 -1.10 -16.52
CA MET A 117 -2.35 0.23 -16.70
C MET A 117 -2.32 0.65 -18.18
N THR A 118 -2.03 -0.28 -19.08
CA THR A 118 -2.06 -0.01 -20.53
C THR A 118 -3.45 0.39 -20.98
N ILE A 119 -4.50 -0.31 -20.53
CA ILE A 119 -5.90 0.03 -20.83
C ILE A 119 -6.22 1.45 -20.32
N LEU A 120 -5.84 1.77 -19.07
CA LEU A 120 -6.08 3.09 -18.49
C LEU A 120 -5.39 4.20 -19.30
N ILE A 121 -4.14 4.00 -19.72
CA ILE A 121 -3.41 4.96 -20.55
C ILE A 121 -4.11 5.17 -21.90
N VAL A 122 -4.57 4.09 -22.55
CA VAL A 122 -5.33 4.15 -23.81
C VAL A 122 -6.68 4.87 -23.62
N MET A 123 -7.25 4.82 -22.40
CA MET A 123 -8.50 5.53 -22.09
C MET A 123 -8.33 7.03 -21.83
N VAL A 124 -7.13 7.53 -21.55
CA VAL A 124 -6.87 8.96 -21.27
C VAL A 124 -7.44 9.89 -22.34
N PRO A 125 -7.26 9.64 -23.66
CA PRO A 125 -7.85 10.51 -24.70
C PRO A 125 -9.39 10.58 -24.66
N PHE A 126 -10.04 9.58 -24.08
CA PHE A 126 -11.50 9.54 -23.95
C PHE A 126 -12.04 10.25 -22.70
N ALA A 127 -11.15 10.79 -21.86
CA ALA A 127 -11.52 11.46 -20.61
C ALA A 127 -12.50 12.62 -20.82
N ALA A 128 -12.34 13.42 -21.88
CA ALA A 128 -13.25 14.50 -22.21
C ALA A 128 -14.68 14.01 -22.49
N ARG A 129 -14.82 12.87 -23.20
CA ARG A 129 -16.11 12.25 -23.50
C ARG A 129 -16.76 11.68 -22.24
N PHE A 130 -15.94 11.05 -21.38
CA PHE A 130 -16.38 10.51 -20.09
C PHE A 130 -16.86 11.63 -19.15
N ASN A 131 -16.10 12.72 -19.02
CA ASN A 131 -16.47 13.88 -18.22
C ASN A 131 -17.80 14.50 -18.68
N LYS A 132 -18.02 14.59 -20.00
CA LYS A 132 -19.30 15.07 -20.56
C LYS A 132 -20.46 14.14 -20.21
N TRP A 133 -20.23 12.83 -20.17
CA TRP A 133 -21.26 11.86 -19.85
C TRP A 133 -21.58 11.81 -18.34
N THR A 134 -20.56 11.94 -17.48
CA THR A 134 -20.70 11.91 -16.02
C THR A 134 -21.03 13.27 -15.39
N GLY A 135 -20.96 14.36 -16.15
CA GLY A 135 -21.12 15.73 -15.64
C GLY A 135 -19.91 16.21 -14.84
N GLY A 136 -18.77 15.52 -14.94
CA GLY A 136 -17.53 15.91 -14.27
C GLY A 136 -17.01 17.24 -14.79
N LYS A 137 -16.56 18.10 -13.88
CA LYS A 137 -15.97 19.40 -14.20
C LYS A 137 -14.45 19.28 -14.25
N PRO A 138 -13.80 19.32 -15.42
CA PRO A 138 -12.34 19.22 -15.53
C PRO A 138 -11.62 20.35 -14.78
N GLU A 139 -12.25 21.52 -14.64
CA GLU A 139 -11.72 22.67 -13.91
C GLU A 139 -11.39 22.36 -12.43
N GLU A 140 -12.15 21.47 -11.78
CA GLU A 140 -11.86 21.05 -10.41
C GLU A 140 -10.56 20.24 -10.33
N ILE A 141 -10.24 19.46 -11.35
CA ILE A 141 -9.00 18.66 -11.44
C ILE A 141 -7.80 19.58 -11.69
N ASP A 142 -7.95 20.58 -12.56
CA ASP A 142 -6.90 21.56 -12.87
C ASP A 142 -6.57 22.42 -11.65
N VAL A 143 -7.57 22.78 -10.84
CA VAL A 143 -7.37 23.48 -9.57
C VAL A 143 -6.62 22.60 -8.56
N ILE A 144 -6.92 21.29 -8.50
CA ILE A 144 -6.19 20.38 -7.63
C ILE A 144 -4.76 20.20 -8.15
N ALA A 145 -4.56 20.03 -9.44
CA ALA A 145 -3.25 19.90 -10.06
C ALA A 145 -2.37 21.14 -9.83
N SER A 146 -2.91 22.36 -10.00
CA SER A 146 -2.19 23.60 -9.73
C SER A 146 -1.80 23.75 -8.25
N ARG A 147 -2.71 23.40 -7.33
CA ARG A 147 -2.40 23.39 -5.89
C ARG A 147 -1.31 22.38 -5.52
N LEU A 148 -1.26 21.24 -6.21
CA LEU A 148 -0.19 20.25 -6.03
C LEU A 148 1.14 20.75 -6.59
N ASP A 149 1.12 21.45 -7.74
CA ASP A 149 2.32 22.04 -8.35
C ASP A 149 2.89 23.20 -7.52
N GLU A 150 2.06 24.09 -7.00
CA GLU A 150 2.48 25.16 -6.08
C GLU A 150 3.10 24.59 -4.79
N THR A 151 2.82 23.35 -4.49
CA THR A 151 3.28 22.66 -3.29
C THR A 151 4.53 21.80 -3.55
N LYS A 152 5.02 21.70 -4.79
CA LYS A 152 6.31 21.09 -5.08
C LYS A 152 7.40 21.92 -4.45
N ARG A 153 7.93 21.45 -3.31
CA ARG A 153 9.18 21.99 -2.74
C ARG A 153 10.26 21.87 -3.83
N GLU A 154 11.09 22.91 -3.95
CA GLU A 154 12.35 22.79 -4.68
C GLU A 154 12.99 21.46 -4.27
N LYS A 155 13.26 20.61 -5.25
CA LYS A 155 13.93 19.32 -4.99
C LYS A 155 15.33 19.64 -4.47
N GLN A 156 15.45 19.70 -3.14
CA GLN A 156 16.77 19.73 -2.52
C GLN A 156 17.38 18.35 -2.74
N ILE A 157 18.54 18.33 -3.36
CA ILE A 157 19.31 17.09 -3.53
C ILE A 157 19.82 16.71 -2.15
N PRO A 158 19.41 15.57 -1.58
CA PRO A 158 19.84 15.17 -0.25
C PRO A 158 21.36 14.99 -0.23
N THR A 159 22.00 15.49 0.81
CA THR A 159 23.42 15.23 1.03
C THR A 159 23.63 13.82 1.58
N SER A 160 24.86 13.30 1.50
CA SER A 160 25.18 12.01 2.09
C SER A 160 24.86 11.96 3.59
N LEU A 161 25.04 13.09 4.29
CA LEU A 161 24.68 13.20 5.71
C LEU A 161 23.18 13.04 5.95
N ASP A 162 22.32 13.64 5.09
CA ASP A 162 20.87 13.52 5.20
C ASP A 162 20.43 12.07 5.01
N LEU A 163 21.06 11.35 4.07
CA LEU A 163 20.80 9.92 3.85
C LEU A 163 21.17 9.08 5.07
N PHE A 164 22.35 9.31 5.67
CA PHE A 164 22.74 8.62 6.89
C PHE A 164 21.83 8.93 8.07
N MET A 165 21.39 10.19 8.21
CA MET A 165 20.43 10.58 9.25
C MET A 165 19.09 9.87 9.07
N ILE A 166 18.53 9.84 7.84
CA ILE A 166 17.27 9.16 7.55
C ILE A 166 17.40 7.67 7.84
N MET A 167 18.50 7.04 7.42
CA MET A 167 18.75 5.62 7.71
C MET A 167 18.87 5.37 9.22
N GLY A 168 19.63 6.18 9.95
CA GLY A 168 19.83 6.02 11.39
C GLY A 168 18.53 6.18 12.16
N VAL A 169 17.80 7.27 11.90
CA VAL A 169 16.50 7.53 12.54
C VAL A 169 15.48 6.45 12.19
N GLY A 170 15.43 6.04 10.92
CA GLY A 170 14.51 4.98 10.48
C GLY A 170 14.77 3.64 11.16
N LEU A 171 16.03 3.25 11.31
CA LEU A 171 16.40 2.00 12.02
C LEU A 171 16.03 2.07 13.52
N VAL A 172 16.22 3.22 14.17
CA VAL A 172 15.83 3.42 15.57
C VAL A 172 14.31 3.31 15.72
N ILE A 173 13.54 3.94 14.82
CA ILE A 173 12.07 3.88 14.83
C ILE A 173 11.58 2.44 14.60
N VAL A 174 12.17 1.72 13.64
CA VAL A 174 11.84 0.32 13.39
C VAL A 174 12.15 -0.55 14.62
N ALA A 175 13.32 -0.40 15.24
CA ALA A 175 13.67 -1.11 16.45
C ALA A 175 12.70 -0.82 17.60
N PHE A 176 12.31 0.45 17.78
CA PHE A 176 11.29 0.85 18.75
C PHE A 176 9.93 0.24 18.42
N GLY A 177 9.53 0.24 17.15
CA GLY A 177 8.30 -0.37 16.66
C GLY A 177 8.21 -1.87 16.97
N PHE A 178 9.30 -2.62 16.86
CA PHE A 178 9.33 -4.04 17.28
C PHE A 178 9.01 -4.20 18.77
N HIS A 179 9.70 -3.44 19.65
CA HIS A 179 9.47 -3.51 21.09
C HIS A 179 8.04 -3.10 21.47
N MET A 180 7.52 -2.06 20.85
CA MET A 180 6.15 -1.61 21.08
C MET A 180 5.12 -2.56 20.48
N GLY A 181 5.40 -3.17 19.33
CA GLY A 181 4.55 -4.19 18.70
C GLY A 181 4.39 -5.42 19.59
N ASP A 182 5.49 -5.91 20.18
CA ASP A 182 5.46 -7.02 21.13
C ASP A 182 4.68 -6.67 22.40
N PHE A 183 4.90 -5.47 22.96
CA PHE A 183 4.17 -4.97 24.12
C PHE A 183 2.66 -4.85 23.87
N LEU A 184 2.27 -4.24 22.76
CA LEU A 184 0.85 -4.07 22.39
C LEU A 184 0.20 -5.39 21.98
N GLY A 185 0.93 -6.29 21.33
CA GLY A 185 0.47 -7.64 21.01
C GLY A 185 0.19 -8.47 22.28
N ALA A 186 0.99 -8.29 23.34
CA ALA A 186 0.75 -8.89 24.63
C ALA A 186 -0.48 -8.29 25.34
N LEU A 187 -0.73 -6.98 25.15
CA LEU A 187 -1.86 -6.28 25.77
C LEU A 187 -3.20 -6.58 25.06
N ILE A 188 -3.17 -6.72 23.73
CA ILE A 188 -4.34 -6.97 22.89
C ILE A 188 -4.09 -8.19 21.99
N PRO A 189 -4.28 -9.43 22.52
CA PRO A 189 -3.99 -10.66 21.78
C PRO A 189 -4.81 -10.88 20.50
N ALA A 190 -5.90 -10.11 20.34
CA ALA A 190 -6.74 -10.17 19.13
C ALA A 190 -6.05 -9.63 17.88
N VAL A 191 -4.97 -8.85 18.03
CA VAL A 191 -4.24 -8.22 16.92
C VAL A 191 -2.79 -8.70 16.96
N PRO A 192 -2.28 -9.33 15.89
CA PRO A 192 -0.89 -9.79 15.83
C PRO A 192 0.11 -8.64 16.05
N ALA A 193 1.21 -8.91 16.74
CA ALA A 193 2.26 -7.92 17.04
C ALA A 193 2.79 -7.22 15.78
N GLN A 194 2.87 -7.93 14.65
CA GLN A 194 3.29 -7.39 13.36
C GLN A 194 2.36 -6.28 12.83
N VAL A 195 1.07 -6.35 13.11
CA VAL A 195 0.12 -5.29 12.69
C VAL A 195 0.42 -4.00 13.44
N TRP A 196 0.74 -4.09 14.72
CA TRP A 196 1.13 -2.93 15.53
C TRP A 196 2.42 -2.27 15.04
N LEU A 197 3.39 -3.08 14.60
CA LEU A 197 4.64 -2.59 14.01
C LEU A 197 4.41 -1.69 12.79
N TYR A 198 3.42 -2.02 11.94
CA TYR A 198 3.12 -1.24 10.74
C TYR A 198 2.19 -0.04 10.98
N LEU A 199 1.53 0.02 12.13
CA LEU A 199 0.66 1.13 12.53
C LEU A 199 1.42 2.28 13.23
N MET A 200 2.62 2.02 13.72
CA MET A 200 3.49 2.99 14.39
C MET A 200 4.47 3.64 13.43
#